data_bebb57d889730df0c503bc58b4e47c74
#
_entry.id   bebb57d889730df0c503bc58b4e47c74
#
_cell.length_a   1.000
_cell.length_b   1.000
_cell.length_c   1.000
_cell.angle_alpha   90.00
_cell.angle_beta   90.00
_cell.angle_gamma   90.00
#
_symmetry.space_group_name_H-M   'P 1'
#
loop_
_entity.id
_entity.type
_entity.pdbx_description
1 polymer ?
#
loop_
_entity_poly.entity_id
_entity_poly.type
_entity_poly.pdbx_seq_one_letter_code
_entity_poly.pdbx_strand_id
1 'polypeptide(L)'
;KIAMEEQRPTALVLSRQNIKDLPTLGGSRAEEAMQAVKGAYIVMDCEGKPDVILLASGSEVATLVDGAEKLKADGVKVRVVSVPSEGLFRDQSAEYQQSVLPAGVPKFGLTSGLPVTLAGLVGCDGEVFGLDHFGYSAPAGVLDGKFGFSGENVYNRVKAMLKK
;
A
#
# COMPACT_ATOMS: atom_id res chain seq x y z
N LYS A 1 20.00 9.62 -3.07
CA LYS A 1 19.56 11.03 -2.96
C LYS A 1 19.32 11.43 -1.51
N ILE A 2 18.31 10.92 -0.81
CA ILE A 2 17.93 11.30 0.56
C ILE A 2 19.15 11.23 1.52
N ALA A 3 19.85 10.08 1.56
CA ALA A 3 21.01 9.90 2.44
C ALA A 3 22.12 10.93 2.21
N MET A 4 22.31 11.35 0.96
CA MET A 4 23.38 12.28 0.57
C MET A 4 22.98 13.75 0.73
N GLU A 5 21.74 14.09 0.37
CA GLU A 5 21.26 15.48 0.37
C GLU A 5 20.76 15.91 1.76
N GLU A 6 20.05 15.04 2.47
CA GLU A 6 19.49 15.34 3.79
C GLU A 6 20.42 14.92 4.94
N GLN A 7 21.52 14.23 4.65
CA GLN A 7 22.49 13.72 5.64
C GLN A 7 21.82 12.91 6.76
N ARG A 8 20.76 12.16 6.42
CA ARG A 8 20.01 11.31 7.35
C ARG A 8 20.41 9.84 7.19
N PRO A 9 20.54 9.08 8.28
CA PRO A 9 20.70 7.63 8.18
C PRO A 9 19.57 7.03 7.34
N THR A 10 19.94 6.26 6.32
CA THR A 10 18.98 5.68 5.38
C THR A 10 19.23 4.18 5.23
N ALA A 11 18.24 3.37 5.58
CA ALA A 11 18.24 1.92 5.34
C ALA A 11 17.37 1.58 4.13
N LEU A 12 17.88 0.73 3.24
CA LEU A 12 17.12 0.16 2.12
C LEU A 12 16.78 -1.28 2.45
N VAL A 13 15.48 -1.55 2.65
CA VAL A 13 14.97 -2.90 2.87
C VAL A 13 14.31 -3.36 1.58
N LEU A 14 14.91 -4.35 0.92
CA LEU A 14 14.50 -4.82 -0.41
C LEU A 14 13.94 -6.24 -0.34
N SER A 15 12.97 -6.54 -1.20
CA SER A 15 12.41 -7.89 -1.37
C SER A 15 13.43 -8.84 -1.99
N ARG A 16 13.45 -10.09 -1.55
CA ARG A 16 14.24 -11.17 -2.18
C ARG A 16 13.49 -11.83 -3.34
N GLN A 17 12.18 -11.78 -3.34
CA GLN A 17 11.33 -12.37 -4.37
C GLN A 17 11.22 -11.47 -5.60
N ASN A 18 10.94 -12.07 -6.75
CA ASN A 18 10.54 -11.32 -7.93
C ASN A 18 9.16 -10.72 -7.69
N ILE A 19 9.04 -9.41 -7.91
CA ILE A 19 7.77 -8.70 -7.82
C ILE A 19 7.30 -8.31 -9.21
N LYS A 20 5.98 -8.26 -9.41
CA LYS A 20 5.38 -7.79 -10.66
C LYS A 20 5.59 -6.29 -10.83
N ASP A 21 5.76 -5.85 -12.07
CA ASP A 21 5.69 -4.43 -12.39
C ASP A 21 4.30 -3.88 -12.06
N LEU A 22 4.28 -2.73 -11.42
CA LEU A 22 3.03 -2.06 -11.06
C LEU A 22 2.44 -1.33 -12.29
N PRO A 23 1.13 -1.11 -12.35
CA PRO A 23 0.51 -0.27 -13.38
C PRO A 23 1.05 1.15 -13.33
N THR A 24 0.86 1.91 -14.40
CA THR A 24 1.22 3.33 -14.49
C THR A 24 -0.03 4.21 -14.55
N LEU A 25 0.09 5.45 -14.13
CA LEU A 25 -0.97 6.47 -14.23
C LEU A 25 -0.94 7.23 -15.55
N GLY A 26 -0.14 6.78 -16.53
CA GLY A 26 0.01 7.39 -17.85
C GLY A 26 1.43 7.86 -18.17
N GLY A 27 2.35 7.79 -17.21
CA GLY A 27 3.78 8.03 -17.38
C GLY A 27 4.60 6.75 -17.52
N SER A 28 5.91 6.88 -17.48
CA SER A 28 6.79 5.72 -17.34
C SER A 28 6.82 5.25 -15.87
N ARG A 29 6.92 3.93 -15.67
CA ARG A 29 7.06 3.37 -14.30
C ARG A 29 8.25 3.96 -13.54
N ALA A 30 9.36 4.23 -14.24
CA ALA A 30 10.56 4.80 -13.63
C ALA A 30 10.32 6.22 -13.11
N GLU A 31 9.64 7.07 -13.89
CA GLU A 31 9.31 8.45 -13.47
C GLU A 31 8.35 8.47 -12.29
N GLU A 32 7.31 7.63 -12.32
CA GLU A 32 6.36 7.51 -11.20
C GLU A 32 7.03 6.98 -9.94
N ALA A 33 7.95 6.00 -10.06
CA ALA A 33 8.70 5.47 -8.93
C ALA A 33 9.61 6.51 -8.25
N MET A 34 10.02 7.58 -8.96
CA MET A 34 10.75 8.69 -8.35
C MET A 34 9.94 9.43 -7.28
N GLN A 35 8.61 9.30 -7.26
CA GLN A 35 7.77 9.82 -6.18
C GLN A 35 8.04 9.14 -4.83
N ALA A 36 8.73 7.99 -4.82
CA ALA A 36 9.16 7.32 -3.58
C ALA A 36 9.97 8.24 -2.64
N VAL A 37 10.63 9.28 -3.16
CA VAL A 37 11.33 10.29 -2.35
C VAL A 37 10.40 11.07 -1.41
N LYS A 38 9.09 11.07 -1.69
CA LYS A 38 8.07 11.70 -0.84
C LYS A 38 7.52 10.76 0.24
N GLY A 39 7.98 9.51 0.27
CA GLY A 39 7.62 8.52 1.29
C GLY A 39 6.32 7.76 1.03
N ALA A 40 5.36 8.34 0.34
CA ALA A 40 4.17 7.67 -0.19
C ALA A 40 3.73 8.31 -1.50
N TYR A 41 3.17 7.51 -2.42
CA TYR A 41 2.66 7.99 -3.70
C TYR A 41 1.59 7.07 -4.28
N ILE A 42 0.75 7.61 -5.15
CA ILE A 42 -0.35 6.88 -5.79
C ILE A 42 0.21 5.99 -6.91
N VAL A 43 -0.20 4.73 -6.93
CA VAL A 43 0.16 3.71 -7.93
C VAL A 43 -0.99 3.43 -8.89
N MET A 44 -2.22 3.45 -8.36
CA MET A 44 -3.46 3.29 -9.11
C MET A 44 -4.47 4.29 -8.57
N ASP A 45 -5.22 4.93 -9.43
CA ASP A 45 -6.24 5.90 -9.03
C ASP A 45 -7.59 5.65 -9.73
N CYS A 46 -8.60 6.38 -9.31
CA CYS A 46 -9.94 6.39 -9.85
C CYS A 46 -10.39 7.82 -10.16
N GLU A 47 -11.44 7.97 -10.94
CA GLU A 47 -12.05 9.28 -11.16
C GLU A 47 -12.81 9.76 -9.92
N GLY A 48 -12.51 10.98 -9.50
CA GLY A 48 -13.16 11.64 -8.36
C GLY A 48 -12.68 11.12 -7.01
N LYS A 49 -13.55 11.16 -6.00
CA LYS A 49 -13.23 10.70 -4.65
C LYS A 49 -13.25 9.16 -4.60
N PRO A 50 -12.20 8.50 -4.10
CA PRO A 50 -12.22 7.05 -3.90
C PRO A 50 -13.21 6.63 -2.79
N ASP A 51 -13.82 5.46 -2.95
CA ASP A 51 -14.61 4.81 -1.91
C ASP A 51 -13.73 4.16 -0.86
N VAL A 52 -12.52 3.74 -1.27
CA VAL A 52 -11.52 3.12 -0.40
C VAL A 52 -10.11 3.38 -0.92
N ILE A 53 -9.16 3.50 0.02
CA ILE A 53 -7.74 3.60 -0.27
C ILE A 53 -7.04 2.35 0.28
N LEU A 54 -6.28 1.67 -0.58
CA LEU A 54 -5.44 0.53 -0.20
C LEU A 54 -3.99 1.01 -0.10
N LEU A 55 -3.29 0.66 0.97
CA LEU A 55 -1.90 1.10 1.17
C LEU A 55 -0.99 -0.03 1.69
N ALA A 56 0.20 -0.09 1.13
CA ALA A 56 1.22 -1.07 1.49
C ALA A 56 2.63 -0.57 1.15
N SER A 57 3.63 -1.31 1.58
CA SER A 57 5.03 -1.13 1.20
C SER A 57 5.56 -2.37 0.49
N GLY A 58 6.50 -2.19 -0.45
CA GLY A 58 7.22 -3.30 -1.09
C GLY A 58 6.33 -4.22 -1.92
N SER A 59 6.51 -5.53 -1.74
CA SER A 59 5.82 -6.59 -2.50
C SER A 59 4.31 -6.60 -2.33
N GLU A 60 3.82 -6.20 -1.17
CA GLU A 60 2.39 -6.19 -0.85
C GLU A 60 1.60 -5.19 -1.70
N VAL A 61 2.26 -4.20 -2.31
CA VAL A 61 1.60 -3.26 -3.24
C VAL A 61 1.04 -3.99 -4.46
N ALA A 62 1.77 -4.97 -5.01
CA ALA A 62 1.27 -5.77 -6.14
C ALA A 62 0.04 -6.60 -5.73
N THR A 63 0.03 -7.16 -4.52
CA THR A 63 -1.12 -7.88 -3.97
C THR A 63 -2.33 -6.96 -3.81
N LEU A 64 -2.12 -5.71 -3.40
CA LEU A 64 -3.20 -4.71 -3.34
C LEU A 64 -3.74 -4.36 -4.73
N VAL A 65 -2.88 -4.24 -5.74
CA VAL A 65 -3.30 -4.00 -7.13
C VAL A 65 -4.18 -5.14 -7.63
N ASP A 66 -3.77 -6.40 -7.40
CA ASP A 66 -4.58 -7.59 -7.78
C ASP A 66 -5.98 -7.56 -7.09
N GLY A 67 -6.05 -7.12 -5.83
CA GLY A 67 -7.32 -6.94 -5.11
C GLY A 67 -8.14 -5.75 -5.61
N ALA A 68 -7.46 -4.64 -5.92
CA ALA A 68 -8.09 -3.43 -6.43
C ALA A 68 -8.77 -3.65 -7.78
N GLU A 69 -8.16 -4.44 -8.69
CA GLU A 69 -8.78 -4.78 -9.97
C GLU A 69 -10.11 -5.53 -9.81
N LYS A 70 -10.20 -6.43 -8.81
CA LYS A 70 -11.45 -7.13 -8.49
C LYS A 70 -12.51 -6.16 -7.92
N LEU A 71 -12.10 -5.24 -7.03
CA LEU A 71 -13.00 -4.22 -6.49
C LEU A 71 -13.52 -3.28 -7.59
N LYS A 72 -12.65 -2.87 -8.52
CA LYS A 72 -13.05 -2.05 -9.69
C LYS A 72 -14.05 -2.77 -10.57
N ALA A 73 -13.89 -4.08 -10.80
CA ALA A 73 -14.85 -4.87 -11.55
C ALA A 73 -16.26 -4.87 -10.92
N ASP A 74 -16.34 -4.71 -9.60
CA ASP A 74 -17.59 -4.54 -8.84
C ASP A 74 -18.06 -3.08 -8.76
N GLY A 75 -17.42 -2.16 -9.46
CA GLY A 75 -17.80 -0.75 -9.49
C GLY A 75 -17.29 0.08 -8.29
N VAL A 76 -16.42 -0.46 -7.43
CA VAL A 76 -15.84 0.27 -6.31
C VAL A 76 -14.72 1.19 -6.81
N LYS A 77 -14.74 2.45 -6.41
CA LYS A 77 -13.67 3.43 -6.72
C LYS A 77 -12.50 3.23 -5.77
N VAL A 78 -11.41 2.69 -6.29
CA VAL A 78 -10.26 2.29 -5.49
C VAL A 78 -9.03 3.12 -5.85
N ARG A 79 -8.33 3.60 -4.83
CA ARG A 79 -6.97 4.14 -4.93
C ARG A 79 -5.99 3.19 -4.28
N VAL A 80 -4.85 2.93 -4.93
CA VAL A 80 -3.73 2.17 -4.35
C VAL A 80 -2.54 3.10 -4.14
N VAL A 81 -1.98 3.07 -2.95
CA VAL A 81 -0.86 3.90 -2.51
C VAL A 81 0.32 3.02 -2.10
N SER A 82 1.48 3.26 -2.68
CA SER A 82 2.75 2.70 -2.22
C SER A 82 3.32 3.60 -1.12
N VAL A 83 3.69 3.01 0.02
CA VAL A 83 4.25 3.71 1.18
C VAL A 83 5.65 3.16 1.49
N PRO A 84 6.68 3.49 0.70
CA PRO A 84 8.05 3.04 0.97
C PRO A 84 8.63 3.62 2.27
N SER A 85 8.15 4.77 2.76
CA SER A 85 8.62 5.37 4.00
C SER A 85 7.56 6.26 4.63
N GLU A 86 6.95 5.79 5.71
CA GLU A 86 5.96 6.57 6.46
C GLU A 86 6.58 7.88 7.02
N GLY A 87 7.83 7.82 7.52
CA GLY A 87 8.50 9.01 8.06
C GLY A 87 8.66 10.12 7.03
N LEU A 88 9.15 9.79 5.83
CA LEU A 88 9.28 10.77 4.74
C LEU A 88 7.92 11.31 4.29
N PHE A 89 6.87 10.49 4.33
CA PHE A 89 5.53 10.94 3.99
C PHE A 89 4.96 11.92 5.03
N ARG A 90 5.21 11.67 6.31
CA ARG A 90 4.81 12.59 7.40
C ARG A 90 5.55 13.92 7.36
N ASP A 91 6.77 13.95 6.83
CA ASP A 91 7.56 15.17 6.61
C ASP A 91 7.04 16.01 5.42
N GLN A 92 6.11 15.49 4.60
CA GLN A 92 5.52 16.25 3.50
C GLN A 92 4.48 17.29 4.00
N SER A 93 4.17 18.26 3.13
CA SER A 93 3.13 19.24 3.44
C SER A 93 1.76 18.58 3.66
N ALA A 94 0.91 19.22 4.45
CA ALA A 94 -0.45 18.75 4.71
C ALA A 94 -1.26 18.58 3.40
N GLU A 95 -1.06 19.48 2.43
CA GLU A 95 -1.71 19.40 1.12
C GLU A 95 -1.30 18.15 0.37
N TYR A 96 0.00 17.80 0.38
CA TYR A 96 0.46 16.58 -0.26
C TYR A 96 -0.09 15.34 0.44
N GLN A 97 -0.02 15.30 1.77
CA GLN A 97 -0.57 14.19 2.55
C GLN A 97 -2.07 13.99 2.25
N GLN A 98 -2.85 15.07 2.22
CA GLN A 98 -4.28 15.02 1.88
C GLN A 98 -4.53 14.64 0.41
N SER A 99 -3.66 15.00 -0.51
CA SER A 99 -3.80 14.60 -1.93
C SER A 99 -3.62 13.09 -2.11
N VAL A 100 -2.75 12.45 -1.33
CA VAL A 100 -2.46 11.02 -1.39
C VAL A 100 -3.44 10.21 -0.52
N LEU A 101 -3.62 10.62 0.74
CA LEU A 101 -4.47 9.96 1.75
C LEU A 101 -5.54 10.93 2.28
N PRO A 102 -6.55 11.29 1.48
CA PRO A 102 -7.60 12.20 1.91
C PRO A 102 -8.33 11.71 3.16
N ALA A 103 -8.69 12.66 4.03
CA ALA A 103 -9.50 12.39 5.19
C ALA A 103 -10.93 11.93 4.81
N GLY A 104 -11.58 11.17 5.69
CA GLY A 104 -12.95 10.71 5.49
C GLY A 104 -13.10 9.69 4.34
N VAL A 105 -12.03 9.00 3.98
CA VAL A 105 -12.05 7.82 3.10
C VAL A 105 -11.53 6.64 3.89
N PRO A 106 -12.29 5.52 3.97
CA PRO A 106 -11.83 4.30 4.63
C PRO A 106 -10.52 3.80 4.01
N LYS A 107 -9.61 3.28 4.83
CA LYS A 107 -8.30 2.81 4.38
C LYS A 107 -8.09 1.36 4.78
N PHE A 108 -7.52 0.60 3.86
CA PHE A 108 -7.09 -0.77 4.11
C PHE A 108 -5.57 -0.87 3.94
N GLY A 109 -4.88 -1.29 5.00
CA GLY A 109 -3.43 -1.49 5.00
C GLY A 109 -3.07 -2.97 4.87
N LEU A 110 -2.05 -3.28 4.07
CA LEU A 110 -1.47 -4.62 3.96
C LEU A 110 0.01 -4.57 4.29
N THR A 111 0.45 -5.43 5.21
CA THR A 111 1.87 -5.52 5.60
C THR A 111 2.26 -6.96 5.96
N SER A 112 3.45 -7.37 5.55
CA SER A 112 4.04 -8.63 6.03
C SER A 112 4.62 -8.52 7.46
N GLY A 113 4.60 -7.31 8.03
CA GLY A 113 4.95 -7.05 9.42
C GLY A 113 3.72 -6.98 10.34
N LEU A 114 3.93 -6.41 11.52
CA LEU A 114 2.86 -6.20 12.49
C LEU A 114 1.87 -5.14 11.99
N PRO A 115 0.55 -5.33 12.20
CA PRO A 115 -0.48 -4.37 11.79
C PRO A 115 -0.25 -2.95 12.31
N VAL A 116 0.35 -2.80 13.48
CA VAL A 116 0.64 -1.49 14.09
C VAL A 116 1.53 -0.59 13.20
N THR A 117 2.32 -1.18 12.31
CA THR A 117 3.22 -0.42 11.42
C THR A 117 2.48 0.50 10.44
N LEU A 118 1.23 0.21 10.10
CA LEU A 118 0.41 1.03 9.21
C LEU A 118 -0.79 1.68 9.92
N ALA A 119 -1.02 1.35 11.19
CA ALA A 119 -2.18 1.84 11.94
C ALA A 119 -2.28 3.37 11.96
N GLY A 120 -1.14 4.07 12.06
CA GLY A 120 -1.09 5.53 12.07
C GLY A 120 -1.48 6.21 10.76
N LEU A 121 -1.40 5.50 9.62
CA LEU A 121 -1.85 5.99 8.30
C LEU A 121 -3.28 5.56 7.98
N VAL A 122 -3.67 4.37 8.43
CA VAL A 122 -5.00 3.80 8.19
C VAL A 122 -6.06 4.48 9.06
N GLY A 123 -5.74 4.75 10.32
CA GLY A 123 -6.68 5.34 11.28
C GLY A 123 -7.66 4.31 11.86
N CYS A 124 -8.60 4.80 12.69
CA CYS A 124 -9.55 3.95 13.42
C CYS A 124 -10.72 3.45 12.56
N ASP A 125 -11.01 4.11 11.44
CA ASP A 125 -12.12 3.76 10.54
C ASP A 125 -11.70 2.77 9.44
N GLY A 126 -10.47 2.28 9.49
CA GLY A 126 -9.89 1.34 8.52
C GLY A 126 -9.51 0.00 9.14
N GLU A 127 -8.89 -0.83 8.32
CA GLU A 127 -8.38 -2.14 8.72
C GLU A 127 -6.93 -2.30 8.27
N VAL A 128 -6.08 -2.89 9.11
CA VAL A 128 -4.73 -3.34 8.71
C VAL A 128 -4.66 -4.85 8.81
N PHE A 129 -4.37 -5.49 7.69
CA PHE A 129 -4.05 -6.90 7.64
C PHE A 129 -2.53 -7.10 7.65
N GLY A 130 -2.04 -7.87 8.59
CA GLY A 130 -0.61 -8.16 8.77
C GLY A 130 -0.39 -9.45 9.53
N LEU A 131 0.87 -9.75 9.87
CA LEU A 131 1.23 -10.91 10.68
C LEU A 131 1.43 -10.47 12.14
N ASP A 132 0.71 -11.11 13.05
CA ASP A 132 0.80 -10.93 14.50
C ASP A 132 1.58 -12.07 15.19
N HIS A 133 2.21 -12.92 14.41
CA HIS A 133 2.98 -14.08 14.85
C HIS A 133 4.25 -14.23 14.01
N PHE A 134 5.16 -15.11 14.44
CA PHE A 134 6.34 -15.45 13.67
C PHE A 134 5.99 -16.11 12.33
N GLY A 135 6.81 -15.83 11.30
CA GLY A 135 6.69 -16.45 9.98
C GLY A 135 7.04 -17.94 10.01
N TYR A 136 6.83 -18.57 8.85
CA TYR A 136 7.23 -19.96 8.60
C TYR A 136 8.28 -20.00 7.49
N SER A 137 8.98 -21.15 7.38
CA SER A 137 9.94 -21.39 6.31
C SER A 137 9.31 -22.26 5.23
N ALA A 138 9.01 -21.65 4.08
CA ALA A 138 8.50 -22.33 2.89
C ALA A 138 8.70 -21.43 1.66
N PRO A 139 8.50 -21.93 0.42
CA PRO A 139 8.46 -21.08 -0.76
C PRO A 139 7.42 -19.96 -0.65
N ALA A 140 7.71 -18.76 -1.18
CA ALA A 140 6.89 -17.56 -1.03
C ALA A 140 5.41 -17.79 -1.36
N GLY A 141 5.09 -18.40 -2.53
CA GLY A 141 3.70 -18.64 -2.92
C GLY A 141 2.91 -19.58 -1.98
N VAL A 142 3.62 -20.48 -1.26
CA VAL A 142 3.00 -21.34 -0.23
C VAL A 142 2.67 -20.50 1.00
N LEU A 143 3.57 -19.59 1.39
CA LEU A 143 3.38 -18.70 2.53
C LEU A 143 2.28 -17.68 2.24
N ASP A 144 2.25 -17.10 1.05
CA ASP A 144 1.22 -16.16 0.62
C ASP A 144 -0.19 -16.81 0.71
N GLY A 145 -0.31 -18.05 0.22
CA GLY A 145 -1.56 -18.81 0.34
C GLY A 145 -1.92 -19.12 1.80
N LYS A 146 -0.93 -19.53 2.62
CA LYS A 146 -1.15 -19.88 4.02
C LYS A 146 -1.55 -18.68 4.87
N PHE A 147 -0.90 -17.54 4.67
CA PHE A 147 -1.14 -16.31 5.43
C PHE A 147 -2.24 -15.44 4.84
N GLY A 148 -2.71 -15.73 3.63
CA GLY A 148 -3.75 -14.96 2.99
C GLY A 148 -3.25 -13.66 2.32
N PHE A 149 -1.96 -13.58 1.95
CA PHE A 149 -1.43 -12.46 1.15
C PHE A 149 -1.79 -12.64 -0.32
N SER A 150 -3.08 -12.46 -0.62
CA SER A 150 -3.62 -12.63 -1.97
C SER A 150 -4.61 -11.52 -2.31
N GLY A 151 -4.72 -11.19 -3.60
CA GLY A 151 -5.70 -10.21 -4.08
C GLY A 151 -7.15 -10.61 -3.77
N GLU A 152 -7.44 -11.92 -3.70
CA GLU A 152 -8.75 -12.43 -3.28
C GLU A 152 -9.08 -12.10 -1.83
N ASN A 153 -8.11 -12.30 -0.92
CA ASN A 153 -8.32 -11.98 0.48
C ASN A 153 -8.45 -10.46 0.70
N VAL A 154 -7.63 -9.66 -0.01
CA VAL A 154 -7.77 -8.19 -0.01
C VAL A 154 -9.18 -7.79 -0.44
N TYR A 155 -9.66 -8.30 -1.57
CA TYR A 155 -11.00 -8.03 -2.07
C TYR A 155 -12.07 -8.36 -1.02
N ASN A 156 -12.04 -9.58 -0.45
CA ASN A 156 -13.03 -10.04 0.51
C ASN A 156 -13.05 -9.19 1.79
N ARG A 157 -11.87 -8.83 2.33
CA ARG A 157 -11.75 -7.99 3.53
C ARG A 157 -12.25 -6.58 3.29
N VAL A 158 -11.86 -5.97 2.18
CA VAL A 158 -12.31 -4.61 1.82
C VAL A 158 -13.83 -4.59 1.60
N LYS A 159 -14.39 -5.59 0.90
CA LYS A 159 -15.85 -5.69 0.75
C LYS A 159 -16.57 -5.84 2.09
N ALA A 160 -15.99 -6.56 3.04
CA ALA A 160 -16.55 -6.68 4.40
C ALA A 160 -16.44 -5.37 5.18
N MET A 161 -15.30 -4.65 5.06
CA MET A 161 -15.08 -3.35 5.69
C MET A 161 -16.06 -2.29 5.20
N LEU A 162 -16.32 -2.23 3.88
CA LEU A 162 -17.22 -1.25 3.26
C LEU A 162 -18.73 -1.49 3.55
N LYS A 163 -19.09 -2.65 4.12
CA LYS A 163 -20.48 -2.98 4.50
C LYS A 163 -20.82 -2.58 5.94
N LYS A 164 -19.84 -2.20 6.73
CA LYS A 164 -20.01 -1.73 8.11
C LYS A 164 -20.41 -0.26 8.16
#